data_d4db3c92de6b95d2f93591577e7abb17
#
_entry.id   d4db3c92de6b95d2f93591577e7abb17
#
_cell.length_a   1.000
_cell.length_b   1.000
_cell.length_c   1.000
_cell.angle_alpha   90.00
_cell.angle_beta   90.00
_cell.angle_gamma   90.00
#
_symmetry.space_group_name_H-M   'P 1'
#
loop_
_entity.id
_entity.type
_entity.pdbx_description
1 polymer ?
#
loop_
_entity_poly.entity_id
_entity_poly.type
_entity_poly.pdbx_seq_one_letter_code
_entity_poly.pdbx_strand_id
1 'polypeptide(L)'
;RGMGKCCVSGCGAIVMDEENKQFTLSGKAYHEGDWLSLDGSTGNIYDGAMPTVDASVSGDFGRIMGWADKFRRLKVRTNADTPHDAAKARELGAQGIGLCRTEHMICSDTVEQREKALAKLLPMQQGDFEGIYEAMEGNPVTIRFLDPPLHEFVPTEEADIELLAKDMGKSVAEIKAIIASLHEFNPMMGHRGCRLAVTFPEIAVMQTRAVIRAAIHVQKRHPDWNMVPEIMIPLVGEVKELKYVKSVVVKTADEELAAAGMKMKYLVGTMIEIPRAALTADDIAKEAEFFSFGTNDLTQMTFGFSRDDAGK
;
A
#
# COMPACT_ATOMS: atom_id res chain seq x y z
N ARG A 1 -6.36 -12.35 6.71
CA ARG A 1 -5.92 -13.27 5.63
C ARG A 1 -4.41 -13.24 5.45
N GLY A 2 -3.78 -12.06 5.37
CA GLY A 2 -2.31 -11.96 5.20
C GLY A 2 -1.50 -12.72 6.24
N MET A 3 -1.98 -12.79 7.48
CA MET A 3 -1.37 -13.59 8.56
C MET A 3 -1.64 -15.10 8.47
N GLY A 4 -2.22 -15.61 7.38
CA GLY A 4 -2.61 -17.02 7.26
C GLY A 4 -3.78 -17.43 8.16
N LYS A 5 -4.54 -16.48 8.71
CA LYS A 5 -5.68 -16.75 9.58
C LYS A 5 -6.99 -16.66 8.79
N CYS A 6 -7.93 -17.54 9.13
CA CYS A 6 -9.31 -17.43 8.65
C CYS A 6 -9.93 -16.14 9.20
N CYS A 7 -10.77 -15.49 8.40
CA CYS A 7 -11.40 -14.23 8.78
C CYS A 7 -12.86 -14.21 8.32
N VAL A 8 -13.74 -13.85 9.22
CA VAL A 8 -15.12 -13.45 8.94
C VAL A 8 -15.25 -12.00 9.36
N SER A 9 -15.60 -11.11 8.42
CA SER A 9 -15.77 -9.68 8.67
C SER A 9 -17.24 -9.30 8.64
N GLY A 10 -17.59 -8.19 9.28
CA GLY A 10 -18.96 -7.66 9.27
C GLY A 10 -19.95 -8.43 10.13
N CYS A 11 -19.48 -9.16 11.15
CA CYS A 11 -20.35 -9.86 12.09
C CYS A 11 -20.95 -8.87 13.13
N GLY A 12 -22.03 -8.18 12.75
CA GLY A 12 -22.72 -7.21 13.61
C GLY A 12 -23.41 -7.81 14.87
N ALA A 13 -23.43 -9.15 14.97
CA ALA A 13 -23.97 -9.84 16.14
C ALA A 13 -22.96 -9.95 17.30
N ILE A 14 -21.69 -9.62 17.07
CA ILE A 14 -20.68 -9.59 18.13
C ILE A 14 -20.80 -8.29 18.92
N VAL A 15 -20.90 -8.43 20.24
CA VAL A 15 -20.81 -7.31 21.20
C VAL A 15 -19.52 -7.47 21.98
N MET A 16 -18.56 -6.59 21.72
CA MET A 16 -17.24 -6.59 22.39
C MET A 16 -17.31 -5.92 23.76
N ASP A 17 -16.60 -6.49 24.72
CA ASP A 17 -16.31 -5.95 26.04
C ASP A 17 -14.79 -6.04 26.26
N GLU A 18 -14.09 -5.02 25.83
CA GLU A 18 -12.62 -5.00 25.84
C GLU A 18 -12.05 -4.94 27.26
N GLU A 19 -12.78 -4.29 28.21
CA GLU A 19 -12.35 -4.17 29.58
C GLU A 19 -12.29 -5.54 30.30
N ASN A 20 -13.28 -6.41 30.02
CA ASN A 20 -13.34 -7.75 30.55
C ASN A 20 -12.75 -8.83 29.65
N LYS A 21 -12.13 -8.44 28.50
CA LYS A 21 -11.55 -9.33 27.49
C LYS A 21 -12.50 -10.46 27.08
N GLN A 22 -13.75 -10.09 26.80
CA GLN A 22 -14.80 -11.01 26.39
C GLN A 22 -15.62 -10.42 25.24
N PHE A 23 -16.37 -11.25 24.56
CA PHE A 23 -17.43 -10.81 23.66
C PHE A 23 -18.64 -11.72 23.76
N THR A 24 -19.81 -11.20 23.41
CA THR A 24 -21.03 -11.98 23.31
C THR A 24 -21.42 -12.20 21.87
N LEU A 25 -21.80 -13.41 21.51
CA LEU A 25 -22.32 -13.77 20.20
C LEU A 25 -23.54 -14.68 20.38
N SER A 26 -24.68 -14.28 19.84
CA SER A 26 -25.96 -15.02 19.94
C SER A 26 -26.35 -15.37 21.38
N GLY A 27 -26.08 -14.45 22.33
CA GLY A 27 -26.42 -14.62 23.76
C GLY A 27 -25.43 -15.47 24.57
N LYS A 28 -24.38 -16.00 23.98
CA LYS A 28 -23.30 -16.72 24.65
C LYS A 28 -22.07 -15.82 24.82
N ALA A 29 -21.51 -15.77 26.02
CA ALA A 29 -20.25 -15.09 26.28
C ALA A 29 -19.05 -15.98 25.95
N TYR A 30 -18.02 -15.41 25.36
CA TYR A 30 -16.73 -16.02 25.04
C TYR A 30 -15.62 -15.19 25.67
N HIS A 31 -14.60 -15.87 26.18
CA HIS A 31 -13.47 -15.30 26.90
C HIS A 31 -12.16 -15.61 26.17
N GLU A 32 -11.10 -14.94 26.58
CA GLU A 32 -9.77 -15.24 26.08
C GLU A 32 -9.40 -16.71 26.36
N GLY A 33 -9.03 -17.46 25.31
CA GLY A 33 -8.73 -18.88 25.38
C GLY A 33 -9.86 -19.80 24.93
N ASP A 34 -11.07 -19.30 24.74
CA ASP A 34 -12.16 -20.10 24.18
C ASP A 34 -11.95 -20.41 22.70
N TRP A 35 -12.35 -21.59 22.28
CA TRP A 35 -12.21 -22.03 20.90
C TRP A 35 -13.44 -21.70 20.08
N LEU A 36 -13.18 -21.08 18.92
CA LEU A 36 -14.16 -20.86 17.87
C LEU A 36 -13.58 -21.31 16.53
N SER A 37 -14.41 -21.89 15.68
CA SER A 37 -14.05 -22.22 14.30
C SER A 37 -14.76 -21.30 13.32
N LEU A 38 -14.02 -20.77 12.35
CA LEU A 38 -14.51 -19.81 11.37
C LEU A 38 -14.52 -20.44 9.98
N ASP A 39 -15.63 -20.35 9.28
CA ASP A 39 -15.71 -20.68 7.86
C ASP A 39 -15.78 -19.39 7.03
N GLY A 40 -14.64 -18.97 6.51
CA GLY A 40 -14.54 -17.75 5.71
C GLY A 40 -15.22 -17.84 4.34
N SER A 41 -15.67 -19.01 3.91
CA SER A 41 -16.40 -19.21 2.63
C SER A 41 -17.88 -18.93 2.81
N THR A 42 -18.45 -19.41 3.92
CA THR A 42 -19.89 -19.25 4.22
C THR A 42 -20.17 -18.08 5.16
N GLY A 43 -19.16 -17.60 5.89
CA GLY A 43 -19.30 -16.60 6.95
C GLY A 43 -19.81 -17.18 8.26
N ASN A 44 -19.89 -18.50 8.41
CA ASN A 44 -20.35 -19.14 9.62
C ASN A 44 -19.28 -19.17 10.72
N ILE A 45 -19.74 -19.03 11.94
CA ILE A 45 -18.95 -19.17 13.16
C ILE A 45 -19.49 -20.36 13.93
N TYR A 46 -18.62 -21.29 14.25
CA TYR A 46 -18.97 -22.50 15.00
C TYR A 46 -18.38 -22.45 16.41
N ASP A 47 -19.15 -22.89 17.38
CA ASP A 47 -18.71 -23.01 18.77
C ASP A 47 -17.77 -24.21 18.92
N GLY A 48 -16.57 -23.97 19.46
CA GLY A 48 -15.55 -24.99 19.68
C GLY A 48 -14.60 -25.20 18.49
N ALA A 49 -13.69 -26.16 18.68
CA ALA A 49 -12.69 -26.55 17.69
C ALA A 49 -13.25 -27.56 16.71
N MET A 50 -13.37 -27.18 15.43
CA MET A 50 -13.75 -28.09 14.35
C MET A 50 -12.50 -28.58 13.60
N PRO A 51 -12.54 -29.80 13.00
CA PRO A 51 -11.48 -30.25 12.11
C PRO A 51 -11.30 -29.27 10.94
N THR A 52 -10.09 -28.83 10.71
CA THR A 52 -9.74 -27.93 9.61
C THR A 52 -8.77 -28.62 8.65
N VAL A 53 -8.76 -28.16 7.40
CA VAL A 53 -7.79 -28.55 6.39
C VAL A 53 -7.11 -27.31 5.82
N ASP A 54 -5.84 -27.42 5.51
CA ASP A 54 -5.13 -26.32 4.87
C ASP A 54 -5.69 -26.06 3.46
N ALA A 55 -5.87 -24.78 3.13
CA ALA A 55 -6.26 -24.37 1.80
C ALA A 55 -5.12 -24.70 0.83
N SER A 56 -5.38 -25.56 -0.14
CA SER A 56 -4.42 -25.92 -1.18
C SER A 56 -5.05 -25.86 -2.57
N VAL A 57 -4.23 -25.43 -3.55
CA VAL A 57 -4.60 -25.48 -4.97
C VAL A 57 -4.25 -26.86 -5.52
N SER A 58 -4.98 -27.89 -5.09
CA SER A 58 -4.71 -29.28 -5.44
C SER A 58 -5.96 -30.05 -5.87
N GLY A 59 -5.81 -31.27 -6.33
CA GLY A 59 -6.92 -32.13 -6.75
C GLY A 59 -7.74 -31.52 -7.91
N ASP A 60 -9.06 -31.65 -7.85
CA ASP A 60 -9.96 -31.16 -8.90
C ASP A 60 -9.98 -29.63 -9.02
N PHE A 61 -9.79 -28.91 -7.91
CA PHE A 61 -9.62 -27.45 -7.95
C PHE A 61 -8.39 -27.05 -8.74
N GLY A 62 -7.25 -27.71 -8.53
CA GLY A 62 -6.02 -27.47 -9.31
C GLY A 62 -6.21 -27.80 -10.81
N ARG A 63 -7.00 -28.83 -11.15
CA ARG A 63 -7.34 -29.17 -12.55
C ARG A 63 -8.16 -28.05 -13.21
N ILE A 64 -9.19 -27.55 -12.51
CA ILE A 64 -10.02 -26.43 -13.01
C ILE A 64 -9.17 -25.18 -13.20
N MET A 65 -8.30 -24.85 -12.24
CA MET A 65 -7.36 -23.73 -12.36
C MET A 65 -6.42 -23.90 -13.55
N GLY A 66 -5.90 -25.11 -13.78
CA GLY A 66 -5.06 -25.41 -14.94
C GLY A 66 -5.82 -25.28 -16.27
N TRP A 67 -7.11 -25.53 -16.31
CA TRP A 67 -7.94 -25.26 -17.48
C TRP A 67 -8.16 -23.76 -17.66
N ALA A 68 -8.50 -23.02 -16.59
CA ALA A 68 -8.66 -21.57 -16.62
C ALA A 68 -7.40 -20.88 -17.16
N ASP A 69 -6.22 -21.34 -16.75
CA ASP A 69 -4.92 -20.80 -17.21
C ASP A 69 -4.70 -20.94 -18.72
N LYS A 70 -5.30 -21.95 -19.36
CA LYS A 70 -5.20 -22.12 -20.82
C LYS A 70 -6.04 -21.12 -21.61
N PHE A 71 -7.12 -20.61 -21.02
CA PHE A 71 -8.07 -19.72 -21.67
C PHE A 71 -7.96 -18.27 -21.25
N ARG A 72 -7.44 -18.00 -20.06
CA ARG A 72 -7.31 -16.63 -19.56
C ARG A 72 -6.33 -15.81 -20.39
N ARG A 73 -6.68 -14.55 -20.61
CA ARG A 73 -5.85 -13.56 -21.29
C ARG A 73 -5.24 -12.54 -20.32
N LEU A 74 -5.89 -12.34 -19.18
CA LEU A 74 -5.45 -11.41 -18.13
C LEU A 74 -4.63 -12.14 -17.07
N LYS A 75 -3.67 -11.42 -16.50
CA LYS A 75 -2.90 -11.90 -15.34
C LYS A 75 -3.61 -11.51 -14.06
N VAL A 76 -3.47 -12.35 -13.02
CA VAL A 76 -3.96 -12.04 -11.67
C VAL A 76 -2.83 -11.38 -10.89
N ARG A 77 -3.05 -10.13 -10.50
CA ARG A 77 -2.15 -9.40 -9.59
C ARG A 77 -2.86 -9.19 -8.26
N THR A 78 -2.10 -9.24 -7.17
CA THR A 78 -2.62 -9.04 -5.80
C THR A 78 -2.08 -7.78 -5.18
N ASN A 79 -2.62 -7.39 -4.03
CA ASN A 79 -2.02 -6.38 -3.17
C ASN A 79 -1.07 -7.08 -2.19
N ALA A 80 0.14 -6.59 -2.04
CA ALA A 80 1.10 -7.03 -1.04
C ALA A 80 2.04 -5.88 -0.71
N ASP A 81 2.22 -5.62 0.58
CA ASP A 81 2.95 -4.48 1.08
C ASP A 81 4.28 -4.90 1.77
N THR A 82 4.48 -6.21 1.97
CA THR A 82 5.68 -6.79 2.58
C THR A 82 6.25 -7.94 1.76
N PRO A 83 7.55 -8.28 1.91
CA PRO A 83 8.13 -9.46 1.27
C PRO A 83 7.42 -10.76 1.63
N HIS A 84 6.97 -10.90 2.88
CA HIS A 84 6.21 -12.06 3.34
C HIS A 84 4.88 -12.21 2.59
N ASP A 85 4.12 -11.12 2.48
CA ASP A 85 2.84 -11.13 1.76
C ASP A 85 3.04 -11.40 0.27
N ALA A 86 4.09 -10.87 -0.34
CA ALA A 86 4.45 -11.11 -1.73
C ALA A 86 4.78 -12.60 -1.98
N ALA A 87 5.58 -13.21 -1.11
CA ALA A 87 5.90 -14.63 -1.19
C ALA A 87 4.63 -15.50 -1.04
N LYS A 88 3.77 -15.17 -0.07
CA LYS A 88 2.50 -15.88 0.13
C LYS A 88 1.54 -15.71 -1.05
N ALA A 89 1.47 -14.52 -1.60
CA ALA A 89 0.67 -14.23 -2.79
C ALA A 89 1.12 -15.10 -3.98
N ARG A 90 2.43 -15.21 -4.18
CA ARG A 90 2.99 -16.03 -5.24
C ARG A 90 2.74 -17.53 -5.05
N GLU A 91 2.92 -18.04 -3.83
CA GLU A 91 2.55 -19.41 -3.48
C GLU A 91 1.09 -19.73 -3.85
N LEU A 92 0.19 -18.76 -3.65
CA LEU A 92 -1.23 -18.87 -4.00
C LEU A 92 -1.52 -18.62 -5.50
N GLY A 93 -0.50 -18.41 -6.33
CA GLY A 93 -0.63 -18.30 -7.78
C GLY A 93 -0.74 -16.87 -8.34
N ALA A 94 -0.42 -15.85 -7.55
CA ALA A 94 -0.36 -14.49 -8.06
C ALA A 94 0.76 -14.32 -9.09
N GLN A 95 0.48 -13.54 -10.16
CA GLN A 95 1.38 -13.33 -11.28
C GLN A 95 1.93 -11.90 -11.33
N GLY A 96 1.86 -11.22 -10.22
CA GLY A 96 2.35 -9.87 -10.01
C GLY A 96 1.73 -9.22 -8.78
N ILE A 97 2.30 -8.11 -8.38
CA ILE A 97 1.75 -7.20 -7.39
C ILE A 97 1.13 -6.02 -8.15
N GLY A 98 -0.17 -5.81 -7.96
CA GLY A 98 -0.92 -4.70 -8.56
C GLY A 98 -0.92 -3.44 -7.71
N LEU A 99 -0.63 -3.59 -6.43
CA LEU A 99 -0.50 -2.49 -5.48
C LEU A 99 0.40 -2.91 -4.32
N CYS A 100 1.53 -2.23 -4.19
CA CYS A 100 2.36 -2.18 -2.99
C CYS A 100 2.24 -0.77 -2.41
N ARG A 101 1.77 -0.65 -1.17
CA ARG A 101 1.65 0.61 -0.43
C ARG A 101 2.94 0.92 0.30
N THR A 102 3.21 2.22 0.48
CA THR A 102 4.49 2.68 1.05
C THR A 102 4.27 3.60 2.25
N GLU A 103 3.34 3.25 3.11
CA GLU A 103 2.77 4.06 4.17
C GLU A 103 3.69 4.18 5.43
N HIS A 104 4.99 4.36 5.25
CA HIS A 104 5.94 4.57 6.37
C HIS A 104 6.65 5.92 6.20
N MET A 105 6.27 6.93 7.01
CA MET A 105 6.83 8.29 6.87
C MET A 105 7.10 9.00 8.18
N ILE A 106 8.05 9.94 8.14
CA ILE A 106 8.45 10.81 9.24
C ILE A 106 8.16 12.27 8.88
N CYS A 107 7.47 13.01 9.75
CA CYS A 107 7.17 14.43 9.57
C CYS A 107 8.30 15.33 10.06
N SER A 108 8.58 16.42 9.33
CA SER A 108 9.52 17.45 9.74
C SER A 108 9.26 18.81 9.07
N ASP A 109 9.56 19.93 9.75
CA ASP A 109 9.14 21.28 9.36
C ASP A 109 9.99 21.93 8.27
N THR A 110 11.27 21.59 8.19
CA THR A 110 12.18 22.19 7.21
C THR A 110 12.60 21.20 6.14
N VAL A 111 12.95 21.70 4.94
CA VAL A 111 13.47 20.85 3.84
C VAL A 111 14.67 20.03 4.31
N GLU A 112 15.63 20.65 5.02
CA GLU A 112 16.82 19.97 5.51
C GLU A 112 16.49 18.85 6.52
N GLN A 113 15.52 19.06 7.41
CA GLN A 113 15.08 18.05 8.37
C GLN A 113 14.34 16.91 7.65
N ARG A 114 13.50 17.23 6.64
CA ARG A 114 12.85 16.21 5.80
C ARG A 114 13.88 15.39 5.04
N GLU A 115 14.86 16.02 4.42
CA GLU A 115 15.93 15.29 3.71
C GLU A 115 16.68 14.33 4.64
N LYS A 116 16.98 14.74 5.86
CA LYS A 116 17.61 13.87 6.88
C LYS A 116 16.71 12.71 7.29
N ALA A 117 15.40 12.94 7.44
CA ALA A 117 14.42 11.90 7.75
C ALA A 117 14.27 10.94 6.57
N LEU A 118 14.11 11.46 5.36
CA LEU A 118 14.01 10.68 4.14
C LEU A 118 15.27 9.85 3.87
N ALA A 119 16.45 10.36 4.23
CA ALA A 119 17.71 9.62 4.13
C ALA A 119 17.75 8.39 5.06
N LYS A 120 17.02 8.40 6.19
CA LYS A 120 16.86 7.23 7.07
C LYS A 120 15.83 6.24 6.53
N LEU A 121 14.77 6.73 5.88
CA LEU A 121 13.70 5.89 5.31
C LEU A 121 14.15 5.18 4.03
N LEU A 122 14.95 5.82 3.21
CA LEU A 122 15.38 5.28 1.92
C LEU A 122 15.93 3.85 2.03
N PRO A 123 16.91 3.53 2.90
CA PRO A 123 17.43 2.17 3.01
C PRO A 123 16.38 1.17 3.51
N MET A 124 15.43 1.59 4.34
CA MET A 124 14.35 0.73 4.83
C MET A 124 13.40 0.35 3.67
N GLN A 125 12.86 1.35 2.97
CA GLN A 125 11.98 1.10 1.82
C GLN A 125 12.70 0.34 0.70
N GLN A 126 13.96 0.67 0.44
CA GLN A 126 14.76 -0.08 -0.53
C GLN A 126 14.87 -1.56 -0.15
N GLY A 127 15.13 -1.87 1.12
CA GLY A 127 15.20 -3.25 1.62
C GLY A 127 13.89 -4.01 1.47
N ASP A 128 12.77 -3.36 1.79
CA ASP A 128 11.43 -3.94 1.62
C ASP A 128 11.13 -4.22 0.13
N PHE A 129 11.44 -3.28 -0.76
CA PHE A 129 11.23 -3.47 -2.20
C PHE A 129 12.16 -4.54 -2.78
N GLU A 130 13.41 -4.64 -2.32
CA GLU A 130 14.30 -5.75 -2.70
C GLU A 130 13.68 -7.09 -2.33
N GLY A 131 13.18 -7.24 -1.09
CA GLY A 131 12.51 -8.45 -0.65
C GLY A 131 11.25 -8.79 -1.43
N ILE A 132 10.44 -7.78 -1.81
CA ILE A 132 9.24 -7.97 -2.65
C ILE A 132 9.65 -8.41 -4.06
N TYR A 133 10.63 -7.77 -4.68
CA TYR A 133 11.13 -8.16 -6.01
C TYR A 133 11.71 -9.58 -6.02
N GLU A 134 12.48 -9.95 -4.99
CA GLU A 134 12.98 -11.32 -4.82
C GLU A 134 11.83 -12.34 -4.72
N ALA A 135 10.83 -12.07 -3.88
CA ALA A 135 9.67 -12.94 -3.72
C ALA A 135 8.87 -13.10 -5.02
N MET A 136 8.85 -12.08 -5.87
CA MET A 136 8.11 -12.09 -7.13
C MET A 136 8.90 -12.66 -8.31
N GLU A 137 10.21 -12.95 -8.18
CA GLU A 137 11.06 -13.61 -9.18
C GLU A 137 10.85 -13.06 -10.62
N GLY A 138 11.01 -11.75 -10.80
CA GLY A 138 10.87 -11.07 -12.07
C GLY A 138 9.44 -10.83 -12.55
N ASN A 139 8.42 -11.24 -11.80
CA ASN A 139 7.03 -10.85 -12.10
C ASN A 139 6.80 -9.37 -11.79
N PRO A 140 5.84 -8.71 -12.49
CA PRO A 140 5.60 -7.28 -12.34
C PRO A 140 5.19 -6.89 -10.92
N VAL A 141 5.75 -5.78 -10.44
CA VAL A 141 5.40 -5.18 -9.14
C VAL A 141 5.11 -3.70 -9.35
N THR A 142 3.89 -3.28 -9.01
CA THR A 142 3.47 -1.88 -9.03
C THR A 142 3.62 -1.29 -7.63
N ILE A 143 4.52 -0.34 -7.46
CA ILE A 143 4.77 0.36 -6.20
C ILE A 143 4.09 1.72 -6.28
N ARG A 144 3.14 1.96 -5.37
CA ARG A 144 2.45 3.23 -5.24
C ARG A 144 3.24 4.18 -4.34
N PHE A 145 3.40 5.41 -4.77
CA PHE A 145 3.93 6.46 -3.91
C PHE A 145 3.01 6.71 -2.72
N LEU A 146 3.57 7.33 -1.70
CA LEU A 146 2.86 7.68 -0.48
C LEU A 146 1.53 8.35 -0.80
N ASP A 147 0.45 7.79 -0.25
CA ASP A 147 -0.91 8.23 -0.51
C ASP A 147 -1.59 8.93 0.68
N PRO A 148 -1.56 8.42 1.93
CA PRO A 148 -2.23 9.05 3.05
C PRO A 148 -1.67 10.44 3.39
N PRO A 149 -2.49 11.32 3.98
CA PRO A 149 -2.04 12.60 4.47
C PRO A 149 -1.09 12.45 5.66
N LEU A 150 -0.23 13.44 5.86
CA LEU A 150 0.87 13.37 6.84
C LEU A 150 0.39 13.19 8.29
N HIS A 151 -0.84 13.62 8.64
CA HIS A 151 -1.33 13.47 10.00
C HIS A 151 -1.55 11.99 10.41
N GLU A 152 -1.67 11.06 9.47
CA GLU A 152 -1.80 9.62 9.78
C GLU A 152 -0.49 9.00 10.30
N PHE A 153 0.62 9.70 10.14
CA PHE A 153 1.96 9.22 10.54
C PHE A 153 2.50 9.87 11.81
N VAL A 154 1.74 10.76 12.43
CA VAL A 154 2.16 11.40 13.66
C VAL A 154 1.60 10.69 14.89
N PRO A 155 2.33 10.67 16.01
CA PRO A 155 1.86 10.03 17.23
C PRO A 155 0.64 10.77 17.80
N THR A 156 -0.29 10.00 18.37
CA THR A 156 -1.47 10.49 19.10
C THR A 156 -1.32 10.39 20.61
N GLU A 157 -0.51 9.44 21.07
CA GLU A 157 -0.28 9.20 22.49
C GLU A 157 0.76 10.18 23.06
N GLU A 158 0.51 10.69 24.27
CA GLU A 158 1.37 11.69 24.93
C GLU A 158 2.81 11.19 25.09
N ALA A 159 3.00 9.94 25.49
CA ALA A 159 4.32 9.35 25.68
C ALA A 159 5.14 9.31 24.39
N ASP A 160 4.49 9.01 23.27
CA ASP A 160 5.14 8.97 21.95
C ASP A 160 5.45 10.38 21.44
N ILE A 161 4.59 11.36 21.74
CA ILE A 161 4.84 12.77 21.45
C ILE A 161 6.05 13.29 22.23
N GLU A 162 6.17 12.94 23.51
CA GLU A 162 7.31 13.28 24.34
C GLU A 162 8.62 12.65 23.81
N LEU A 163 8.55 11.39 23.41
CA LEU A 163 9.70 10.69 22.80
C LEU A 163 10.13 11.37 21.51
N LEU A 164 9.17 11.66 20.62
CA LEU A 164 9.42 12.36 19.36
C LEU A 164 10.01 13.75 19.59
N ALA A 165 9.50 14.50 20.56
CA ALA A 165 10.00 15.81 20.93
C ALA A 165 11.47 15.76 21.34
N LYS A 166 11.82 14.77 22.16
CA LYS A 166 13.21 14.53 22.61
C LYS A 166 14.11 14.17 21.43
N ASP A 167 13.67 13.26 20.55
CA ASP A 167 14.45 12.81 19.40
C ASP A 167 14.68 13.93 18.37
N MET A 168 13.70 14.84 18.23
CA MET A 168 13.79 15.99 17.33
C MET A 168 14.46 17.21 17.96
N GLY A 169 14.76 17.19 19.27
CA GLY A 169 15.32 18.34 19.99
C GLY A 169 14.36 19.53 20.08
N LYS A 170 13.04 19.28 20.08
CA LYS A 170 11.96 20.26 20.16
C LYS A 170 11.21 20.14 21.50
N SER A 171 10.45 21.16 21.85
CA SER A 171 9.52 21.07 22.96
C SER A 171 8.28 20.27 22.59
N VAL A 172 7.63 19.64 23.58
CA VAL A 172 6.35 18.93 23.37
C VAL A 172 5.28 19.85 22.81
N ALA A 173 5.28 21.13 23.23
CA ALA A 173 4.33 22.12 22.72
C ALA A 173 4.52 22.40 21.22
N GLU A 174 5.77 22.48 20.75
CA GLU A 174 6.07 22.64 19.32
C GLU A 174 5.64 21.42 18.53
N ILE A 175 5.91 20.20 19.02
CA ILE A 175 5.45 18.99 18.34
C ILE A 175 3.92 18.93 18.26
N LYS A 176 3.22 19.24 19.35
CA LYS A 176 1.74 19.31 19.32
C LYS A 176 1.19 20.34 18.36
N ALA A 177 1.86 21.50 18.24
CA ALA A 177 1.47 22.52 17.27
C ALA A 177 1.65 22.03 15.82
N ILE A 178 2.73 21.31 15.54
CA ILE A 178 2.98 20.69 14.23
C ILE A 178 1.91 19.65 13.93
N ILE A 179 1.64 18.73 14.85
CA ILE A 179 0.59 17.69 14.70
C ILE A 179 -0.75 18.36 14.41
N ALA A 180 -1.11 19.40 15.15
CA ALA A 180 -2.36 20.13 14.93
C ALA A 180 -2.42 20.81 13.55
N SER A 181 -1.28 21.32 13.06
CA SER A 181 -1.21 21.95 11.72
C SER A 181 -1.34 20.95 10.56
N LEU A 182 -1.03 19.68 10.81
CA LEU A 182 -1.13 18.61 9.80
C LEU A 182 -2.52 17.99 9.76
N HIS A 183 -3.38 18.27 10.75
CA HIS A 183 -4.70 17.67 10.86
C HIS A 183 -5.60 18.06 9.70
N GLU A 184 -6.15 17.06 9.01
CA GLU A 184 -7.07 17.20 7.89
C GLU A 184 -8.51 16.94 8.33
N PHE A 185 -9.42 17.86 8.04
CA PHE A 185 -10.86 17.69 8.33
C PHE A 185 -11.49 16.60 7.47
N ASN A 186 -11.00 16.45 6.23
CA ASN A 186 -11.41 15.41 5.31
C ASN A 186 -10.17 14.75 4.69
N PRO A 187 -9.68 13.65 5.27
CA PRO A 187 -8.46 12.99 4.79
C PRO A 187 -8.52 12.57 3.32
N MET A 188 -9.70 12.18 2.82
CA MET A 188 -9.87 11.77 1.42
C MET A 188 -9.56 12.90 0.43
N MET A 189 -9.95 14.14 0.76
CA MET A 189 -9.77 15.32 -0.09
C MET A 189 -8.61 16.22 0.33
N GLY A 190 -7.85 15.83 1.34
CA GLY A 190 -6.78 16.61 1.95
C GLY A 190 -5.46 16.63 1.15
N HIS A 191 -4.41 17.07 1.81
CA HIS A 191 -3.05 17.17 1.26
C HIS A 191 -2.35 15.81 1.30
N ARG A 192 -2.61 14.99 0.29
CA ARG A 192 -2.16 13.60 0.16
C ARG A 192 -1.77 13.25 -1.27
N GLY A 193 -1.19 12.07 -1.47
CA GLY A 193 -0.90 11.51 -2.78
C GLY A 193 -0.02 12.39 -3.66
N CYS A 194 -0.40 12.58 -4.91
CA CYS A 194 0.37 13.43 -5.83
C CYS A 194 0.51 14.87 -5.35
N ARG A 195 -0.44 15.39 -4.54
CA ARG A 195 -0.35 16.75 -3.97
C ARG A 195 0.82 16.89 -3.02
N LEU A 196 1.11 15.85 -2.22
CA LEU A 196 2.34 15.79 -1.40
C LEU A 196 3.59 15.79 -2.28
N ALA A 197 3.60 14.97 -3.34
CA ALA A 197 4.74 14.88 -4.26
C ALA A 197 4.97 16.19 -5.04
N VAL A 198 3.93 16.99 -5.27
CA VAL A 198 4.05 18.34 -5.86
C VAL A 198 4.61 19.34 -4.86
N THR A 199 4.12 19.33 -3.62
CA THR A 199 4.55 20.28 -2.57
C THR A 199 5.93 19.92 -2.01
N PHE A 200 6.22 18.63 -1.88
CA PHE A 200 7.46 18.07 -1.31
C PHE A 200 8.09 17.08 -2.30
N PRO A 201 8.66 17.55 -3.41
CA PRO A 201 9.21 16.67 -4.45
C PRO A 201 10.35 15.77 -3.96
N GLU A 202 11.01 16.14 -2.86
CA GLU A 202 12.02 15.31 -2.22
C GLU A 202 11.47 13.95 -1.75
N ILE A 203 10.18 13.83 -1.46
CA ILE A 203 9.51 12.56 -1.16
C ILE A 203 9.49 11.68 -2.40
N ALA A 204 9.07 12.23 -3.54
CA ALA A 204 9.06 11.49 -4.81
C ALA A 204 10.47 11.08 -5.23
N VAL A 205 11.47 11.93 -5.03
CA VAL A 205 12.89 11.62 -5.26
C VAL A 205 13.32 10.44 -4.40
N MET A 206 13.06 10.47 -3.09
CA MET A 206 13.45 9.40 -2.18
C MET A 206 12.80 8.08 -2.56
N GLN A 207 11.48 8.06 -2.79
CA GLN A 207 10.76 6.83 -3.15
C GLN A 207 11.20 6.28 -4.50
N THR A 208 11.44 7.13 -5.50
CA THR A 208 12.00 6.71 -6.79
C THR A 208 13.36 6.06 -6.61
N ARG A 209 14.26 6.66 -5.81
CA ARG A 209 15.56 6.08 -5.49
C ARG A 209 15.44 4.70 -4.86
N ALA A 210 14.56 4.56 -3.86
CA ALA A 210 14.34 3.29 -3.20
C ALA A 210 13.89 2.20 -4.18
N VAL A 211 12.91 2.50 -5.04
CA VAL A 211 12.38 1.58 -6.05
C VAL A 211 13.44 1.18 -7.06
N ILE A 212 14.12 2.15 -7.67
CA ILE A 212 15.08 1.90 -8.75
C ILE A 212 16.34 1.20 -8.21
N ARG A 213 16.87 1.61 -7.05
CA ARG A 213 18.02 0.93 -6.42
C ARG A 213 17.70 -0.50 -6.06
N ALA A 214 16.52 -0.77 -5.49
CA ALA A 214 16.07 -2.12 -5.20
C ALA A 214 16.03 -2.98 -6.48
N ALA A 215 15.43 -2.46 -7.54
CA ALA A 215 15.38 -3.16 -8.82
C ALA A 215 16.78 -3.40 -9.43
N ILE A 216 17.69 -2.43 -9.35
CA ILE A 216 19.09 -2.57 -9.79
C ILE A 216 19.79 -3.67 -8.99
N HIS A 217 19.63 -3.70 -7.67
CA HIS A 217 20.28 -4.71 -6.82
C HIS A 217 19.76 -6.12 -7.14
N VAL A 218 18.44 -6.26 -7.26
CA VAL A 218 17.81 -7.55 -7.60
C VAL A 218 18.21 -8.00 -9.00
N GLN A 219 18.19 -7.11 -10.01
CA GLN A 219 18.61 -7.43 -11.37
C GLN A 219 20.08 -7.88 -11.45
N LYS A 220 20.97 -7.30 -10.60
CA LYS A 220 22.37 -7.75 -10.53
C LYS A 220 22.51 -9.14 -9.93
N ARG A 221 21.67 -9.49 -8.95
CA ARG A 221 21.65 -10.83 -8.33
C ARG A 221 21.04 -11.88 -9.27
N HIS A 222 20.07 -11.47 -10.08
CA HIS A 222 19.31 -12.32 -11.01
C HIS A 222 19.33 -11.75 -12.44
N PRO A 223 20.45 -11.90 -13.17
CA PRO A 223 20.61 -11.30 -14.51
C PRO A 223 19.63 -11.84 -15.56
N ASP A 224 19.10 -13.03 -15.34
CA ASP A 224 18.10 -13.71 -16.16
C ASP A 224 16.66 -13.18 -15.99
N TRP A 225 16.39 -12.44 -14.90
CA TRP A 225 15.10 -11.79 -14.70
C TRP A 225 15.01 -10.51 -15.52
N ASN A 226 13.88 -10.31 -16.15
CA ASN A 226 13.61 -9.05 -16.87
C ASN A 226 12.87 -8.09 -15.95
N MET A 227 13.60 -7.41 -15.05
CA MET A 227 13.02 -6.46 -14.12
C MET A 227 12.46 -5.23 -14.83
N VAL A 228 11.18 -4.95 -14.58
CA VAL A 228 10.49 -3.73 -15.06
C VAL A 228 9.72 -3.12 -13.89
N PRO A 229 10.34 -2.26 -13.08
CA PRO A 229 9.66 -1.56 -12.01
C PRO A 229 8.49 -0.72 -12.53
N GLU A 230 7.35 -0.80 -11.85
CA GLU A 230 6.18 0.00 -12.14
C GLU A 230 5.93 0.98 -10.99
N ILE A 231 6.06 2.29 -11.25
CA ILE A 231 5.86 3.36 -10.28
C ILE A 231 4.48 3.98 -10.51
N MET A 232 3.64 3.97 -9.49
CA MET A 232 2.28 4.48 -9.55
C MET A 232 2.13 5.75 -8.71
N ILE A 233 1.69 6.82 -9.36
CA ILE A 233 1.42 8.12 -8.72
C ILE A 233 -0.07 8.15 -8.36
N PRO A 234 -0.43 8.19 -7.05
CA PRO A 234 -1.82 8.18 -6.61
C PRO A 234 -2.46 9.56 -6.70
N LEU A 235 -3.79 9.59 -6.69
CA LEU A 235 -4.63 10.77 -6.49
C LEU A 235 -4.48 11.87 -7.55
N VAL A 236 -4.08 11.51 -8.75
CA VAL A 236 -3.99 12.47 -9.87
C VAL A 236 -5.40 12.89 -10.28
N GLY A 237 -5.65 14.20 -10.31
CA GLY A 237 -6.92 14.79 -10.74
C GLY A 237 -6.81 15.58 -12.04
N GLU A 238 -5.57 15.88 -12.47
CA GLU A 238 -5.30 16.70 -13.66
C GLU A 238 -3.94 16.30 -14.28
N VAL A 239 -3.87 16.34 -15.60
CA VAL A 239 -2.70 15.89 -16.36
C VAL A 239 -1.40 16.60 -15.96
N LYS A 240 -1.47 17.88 -15.59
CA LYS A 240 -0.27 18.65 -15.18
C LYS A 240 0.35 18.15 -13.89
N GLU A 241 -0.47 17.64 -12.96
CA GLU A 241 0.03 17.01 -11.72
C GLU A 241 0.86 15.78 -12.06
N LEU A 242 0.33 14.88 -12.90
CA LEU A 242 1.04 13.71 -13.35
C LEU A 242 2.33 14.07 -14.09
N LYS A 243 2.26 14.99 -15.04
CA LYS A 243 3.41 15.42 -15.83
C LYS A 243 4.54 15.98 -14.97
N TYR A 244 4.20 16.79 -13.97
CA TYR A 244 5.21 17.35 -13.05
C TYR A 244 5.86 16.23 -12.22
N VAL A 245 5.07 15.41 -11.52
CA VAL A 245 5.64 14.35 -10.67
C VAL A 245 6.40 13.33 -11.51
N LYS A 246 5.87 12.93 -12.69
CA LYS A 246 6.59 12.07 -13.63
C LYS A 246 7.94 12.64 -14.04
N SER A 247 8.05 13.95 -14.24
CA SER A 247 9.33 14.57 -14.59
C SER A 247 10.38 14.41 -13.48
N VAL A 248 9.96 14.51 -12.21
CA VAL A 248 10.82 14.25 -11.05
C VAL A 248 11.24 12.79 -10.98
N VAL A 249 10.28 11.88 -11.19
CA VAL A 249 10.52 10.43 -11.19
C VAL A 249 11.51 10.03 -12.28
N VAL A 250 11.26 10.44 -13.52
CA VAL A 250 12.12 10.10 -14.69
C VAL A 250 13.53 10.63 -14.49
N LYS A 251 13.68 11.91 -14.09
CA LYS A 251 14.98 12.47 -13.81
C LYS A 251 15.75 11.65 -12.77
N THR A 252 15.10 11.34 -11.65
CA THR A 252 15.72 10.59 -10.55
C THR A 252 16.07 9.15 -10.96
N ALA A 253 15.16 8.46 -11.66
CA ALA A 253 15.38 7.11 -12.14
C ALA A 253 16.55 7.01 -13.12
N ASP A 254 16.62 7.94 -14.06
CA ASP A 254 17.69 8.00 -15.05
C ASP A 254 19.04 8.31 -14.40
N GLU A 255 19.09 9.19 -13.39
CA GLU A 255 20.29 9.47 -12.60
C GLU A 255 20.79 8.20 -11.88
N GLU A 256 19.91 7.45 -11.22
CA GLU A 256 20.27 6.21 -10.51
C GLU A 256 20.72 5.08 -11.46
N LEU A 257 20.06 4.92 -12.60
CA LEU A 257 20.44 3.95 -13.62
C LEU A 257 21.79 4.30 -14.24
N ALA A 258 22.02 5.57 -14.55
CA ALA A 258 23.31 6.05 -15.08
C ALA A 258 24.44 5.85 -14.07
N ALA A 259 24.21 6.16 -12.78
CA ALA A 259 25.19 5.94 -11.72
C ALA A 259 25.54 4.45 -11.56
N ALA A 260 24.59 3.56 -11.76
CA ALA A 260 24.80 2.10 -11.73
C ALA A 260 25.41 1.53 -13.01
N GLY A 261 25.55 2.32 -14.07
CA GLY A 261 25.97 1.85 -15.40
C GLY A 261 25.00 0.85 -16.03
N MET A 262 23.71 0.93 -15.69
CA MET A 262 22.69 -0.04 -16.08
C MET A 262 21.62 0.61 -16.96
N LYS A 263 21.14 -0.16 -17.94
CA LYS A 263 19.94 0.17 -18.70
C LYS A 263 18.82 -0.75 -18.25
N MET A 264 17.74 -0.17 -17.75
CA MET A 264 16.56 -0.90 -17.28
C MET A 264 15.32 -0.14 -17.74
N LYS A 265 14.34 -0.87 -18.25
CA LYS A 265 13.01 -0.30 -18.49
C LYS A 265 12.27 -0.17 -17.17
N TYR A 266 11.59 0.94 -16.97
CA TYR A 266 10.62 1.15 -15.90
C TYR A 266 9.36 1.82 -16.45
N LEU A 267 8.26 1.77 -15.73
CA LEU A 267 7.00 2.38 -16.14
C LEU A 267 6.53 3.36 -15.08
N VAL A 268 6.00 4.50 -15.54
CA VAL A 268 5.36 5.48 -14.67
C VAL A 268 3.90 5.62 -15.06
N GLY A 269 3.01 5.26 -14.13
CA GLY A 269 1.57 5.33 -14.33
C GLY A 269 0.87 6.01 -13.18
N THR A 270 -0.46 5.96 -13.19
CA THR A 270 -1.29 6.57 -12.16
C THR A 270 -2.46 5.70 -11.76
N MET A 271 -3.03 6.03 -10.59
CA MET A 271 -4.30 5.47 -10.15
C MET A 271 -5.43 6.44 -10.54
N ILE A 272 -6.42 5.92 -11.28
CA ILE A 272 -7.66 6.64 -11.57
C ILE A 272 -8.62 6.41 -10.41
N GLU A 273 -8.79 7.42 -9.58
CA GLU A 273 -9.57 7.34 -8.34
C GLU A 273 -10.33 8.65 -8.04
N ILE A 274 -10.12 9.68 -8.85
CA ILE A 274 -10.85 10.93 -8.78
C ILE A 274 -11.78 11.01 -9.98
N PRO A 275 -13.07 11.39 -9.83
CA PRO A 275 -14.01 11.49 -10.93
C PRO A 275 -13.52 12.37 -12.09
N ARG A 276 -12.84 13.49 -11.79
CA ARG A 276 -12.23 14.35 -12.82
C ARG A 276 -11.21 13.54 -13.66
N ALA A 277 -10.34 12.78 -13.02
CA ALA A 277 -9.34 11.96 -13.70
C ALA A 277 -9.99 10.90 -14.61
N ALA A 278 -11.11 10.33 -14.19
CA ALA A 278 -11.87 9.37 -15.01
C ALA A 278 -12.47 10.06 -16.26
N LEU A 279 -12.99 11.29 -16.11
CA LEU A 279 -13.58 12.06 -17.22
C LEU A 279 -12.52 12.62 -18.20
N THR A 280 -11.28 12.80 -17.76
CA THR A 280 -10.17 13.31 -18.58
C THR A 280 -9.06 12.25 -18.77
N ALA A 281 -9.44 10.97 -18.69
CA ALA A 281 -8.49 9.87 -18.76
C ALA A 281 -7.72 9.82 -20.10
N ASP A 282 -8.31 10.26 -21.18
CA ASP A 282 -7.68 10.37 -22.48
C ASP A 282 -6.51 11.36 -22.50
N ASP A 283 -6.62 12.49 -21.79
CA ASP A 283 -5.51 13.43 -21.62
C ASP A 283 -4.43 12.88 -20.70
N ILE A 284 -4.82 12.24 -19.58
CA ILE A 284 -3.90 11.62 -18.64
C ILE A 284 -3.14 10.46 -19.31
N ALA A 285 -3.80 9.70 -20.20
CA ALA A 285 -3.18 8.59 -20.95
C ALA A 285 -2.05 9.03 -21.88
N LYS A 286 -1.95 10.29 -22.23
CA LYS A 286 -0.82 10.82 -23.03
C LYS A 286 0.49 10.85 -22.23
N GLU A 287 0.39 10.89 -20.92
CA GLU A 287 1.53 10.93 -19.99
C GLU A 287 1.71 9.61 -19.22
N ALA A 288 0.63 8.92 -18.86
CA ALA A 288 0.68 7.67 -18.10
C ALA A 288 1.01 6.47 -19.01
N GLU A 289 1.89 5.60 -18.53
CA GLU A 289 2.24 4.37 -19.25
C GLU A 289 1.35 3.19 -18.82
N PHE A 290 0.60 3.33 -17.73
CA PHE A 290 -0.44 2.41 -17.29
C PHE A 290 -1.44 3.13 -16.36
N PHE A 291 -2.64 2.54 -16.23
CA PHE A 291 -3.62 2.93 -15.24
C PHE A 291 -3.84 1.79 -14.23
N SER A 292 -4.05 2.17 -12.99
CA SER A 292 -4.71 1.39 -11.95
C SER A 292 -6.03 2.08 -11.57
N PHE A 293 -6.93 1.39 -10.89
CA PHE A 293 -8.25 1.94 -10.54
C PHE A 293 -8.47 1.87 -9.03
N GLY A 294 -8.50 3.04 -8.37
CA GLY A 294 -8.78 3.19 -6.95
C GLY A 294 -10.29 3.19 -6.69
N THR A 295 -10.92 2.02 -6.76
CA THR A 295 -12.38 1.89 -6.69
C THR A 295 -12.98 2.39 -5.38
N ASN A 296 -12.25 2.37 -4.26
CA ASN A 296 -12.74 2.91 -3.00
C ASN A 296 -12.99 4.41 -3.10
N ASP A 297 -11.96 5.19 -3.43
CA ASP A 297 -12.04 6.65 -3.53
C ASP A 297 -12.95 7.07 -4.67
N LEU A 298 -12.82 6.45 -5.84
CA LEU A 298 -13.65 6.76 -7.00
C LEU A 298 -15.13 6.57 -6.72
N THR A 299 -15.51 5.47 -6.06
CA THR A 299 -16.92 5.20 -5.71
C THR A 299 -17.44 6.24 -4.71
N GLN A 300 -16.72 6.47 -3.62
CA GLN A 300 -17.13 7.42 -2.59
C GLN A 300 -17.28 8.84 -3.14
N MET A 301 -16.31 9.31 -3.93
CA MET A 301 -16.36 10.64 -4.54
C MET A 301 -17.45 10.77 -5.60
N THR A 302 -17.75 9.71 -6.35
CA THR A 302 -18.79 9.72 -7.39
C THR A 302 -20.19 9.76 -6.77
N PHE A 303 -20.42 8.98 -5.72
CA PHE A 303 -21.71 8.95 -5.03
C PHE A 303 -21.86 10.08 -3.99
N GLY A 304 -20.76 10.69 -3.55
CA GLY A 304 -20.78 11.67 -2.47
C GLY A 304 -21.06 11.07 -1.08
N PHE A 305 -20.79 9.78 -0.89
CA PHE A 305 -20.97 9.08 0.38
C PHE A 305 -19.63 8.57 0.92
N SER A 306 -19.45 8.69 2.23
CA SER A 306 -18.41 7.95 2.93
C SER A 306 -18.81 6.48 3.05
N ARG A 307 -17.89 5.58 2.72
CA ARG A 307 -18.06 4.14 2.92
C ARG A 307 -18.36 3.80 4.38
N ASP A 308 -17.74 4.52 5.31
CA ASP A 308 -17.84 4.27 6.73
C ASP A 308 -19.20 4.73 7.30
N ASP A 309 -19.88 5.65 6.60
CA ASP A 309 -21.21 6.15 6.97
C ASP A 309 -22.36 5.50 6.20
N ALA A 310 -22.10 4.78 5.13
CA ALA A 310 -23.14 4.24 4.25
C ALA A 310 -23.97 3.11 4.88
N GLY A 311 -23.57 2.59 6.04
CA GLY A 311 -24.30 1.56 6.77
C GLY A 311 -25.31 2.07 7.80
N LYS A 312 -25.48 3.41 7.91
CA LYS A 312 -26.37 4.05 8.90
C LYS A 312 -27.74 4.42 8.25
#